data_39d0bb2fe2c25075c46e180431efcad8
#
_entry.id   39d0bb2fe2c25075c46e180431efcad8
#
_cell.length_a   1.000
_cell.length_b   1.000
_cell.length_c   1.000
_cell.angle_alpha   90.00
_cell.angle_beta   90.00
_cell.angle_gamma   90.00
#
_symmetry.space_group_name_H-M   'P 1'
#
loop_
_entity.id
_entity.type
_entity.pdbx_description
1 polymer ?
#
loop_
_entity_poly.entity_id
_entity_poly.type
_entity_poly.pdbx_seq_one_letter_code
_entity_poly.pdbx_strand_id
1 'polypeptide(L)'
;MGESSGKVSDDIPFPEFVRMLGSVFVLIAVLLFGEILFRWFIEPANTLLPLQLIEAWLWSNISNLIWAGSAELVAHQTGPMTQVNLLHPTFYGGVVPLYVSDECTGLHELFFLGMMMLLTPSFDLKTKFKHLGIASVIVFILNLVRLVVLYPLAV
;
A
#
# COMPACT_ATOMS: atom_id res chain seq x y z
N MET A 1 -19.03 48.76 -32.73
CA MET A 1 -19.04 47.41 -32.08
C MET A 1 -17.64 46.86 -32.26
N GLY A 2 -16.81 47.06 -31.28
CA GLY A 2 -15.43 46.54 -31.25
C GLY A 2 -15.35 45.46 -30.19
N GLU A 3 -15.22 44.23 -30.63
CA GLU A 3 -15.03 43.07 -29.79
C GLU A 3 -13.54 43.07 -29.31
N SER A 4 -13.38 43.50 -28.07
CA SER A 4 -12.10 43.38 -27.36
C SER A 4 -11.93 41.91 -27.00
N SER A 5 -11.33 41.11 -27.89
CA SER A 5 -10.81 39.80 -27.61
C SER A 5 -9.64 39.94 -26.63
N GLY A 6 -9.95 39.92 -25.34
CA GLY A 6 -8.96 39.81 -24.28
C GLY A 6 -8.28 38.44 -24.37
N LYS A 7 -7.12 38.38 -25.05
CA LYS A 7 -6.19 37.27 -24.88
C LYS A 7 -5.79 37.25 -23.41
N VAL A 8 -6.38 36.33 -22.66
CA VAL A 8 -5.85 35.90 -21.36
C VAL A 8 -4.52 35.24 -21.69
N SER A 9 -3.43 35.95 -21.43
CA SER A 9 -2.08 35.40 -21.48
C SER A 9 -1.94 34.48 -20.29
N ASP A 10 -2.00 33.18 -20.56
CA ASP A 10 -1.77 32.12 -19.57
C ASP A 10 -0.26 31.94 -19.23
N ASP A 11 0.52 32.97 -19.46
CA ASP A 11 1.96 32.95 -19.19
C ASP A 11 2.19 33.09 -17.67
N ILE A 12 2.47 31.96 -17.02
CA ILE A 12 2.91 31.95 -15.61
C ILE A 12 4.20 32.78 -15.54
N PRO A 13 4.27 33.81 -14.68
CA PRO A 13 5.48 34.65 -14.58
C PRO A 13 6.67 33.77 -14.15
N PHE A 14 7.80 33.94 -14.81
CA PHE A 14 9.01 33.13 -14.61
C PHE A 14 9.38 32.87 -13.13
N PRO A 15 9.28 33.83 -12.19
CA PRO A 15 9.57 33.58 -10.78
C PRO A 15 8.56 32.59 -10.11
N GLU A 16 7.29 32.57 -10.53
CA GLU A 16 6.31 31.62 -10.04
C GLU A 16 6.58 30.23 -10.60
N PHE A 17 6.98 30.12 -11.84
CA PHE A 17 7.38 28.86 -12.45
C PHE A 17 8.58 28.24 -11.71
N VAL A 18 9.62 29.03 -11.43
CA VAL A 18 10.80 28.57 -10.67
C VAL A 18 10.42 28.12 -9.25
N ARG A 19 9.52 28.85 -8.59
CA ARG A 19 9.03 28.49 -7.26
C ARG A 19 8.21 27.19 -7.29
N MET A 20 7.35 27.00 -8.28
CA MET A 20 6.62 25.75 -8.49
C MET A 20 7.57 24.59 -8.74
N LEU A 21 8.54 24.76 -9.63
CA LEU A 21 9.54 23.74 -9.93
C LEU A 21 10.34 23.37 -8.67
N GLY A 22 10.77 24.36 -7.89
CA GLY A 22 11.46 24.14 -6.61
C GLY A 22 10.64 23.34 -5.62
N SER A 23 9.34 23.62 -5.48
CA SER A 23 8.45 22.85 -4.58
C SER A 23 8.28 21.40 -5.03
N VAL A 24 8.23 21.13 -6.32
CA VAL A 24 8.17 19.76 -6.87
C VAL A 24 9.47 19.00 -6.57
N PHE A 25 10.63 19.62 -6.75
CA PHE A 25 11.90 18.99 -6.40
C PHE A 25 12.02 18.67 -4.91
N VAL A 26 11.59 19.59 -4.04
CA VAL A 26 11.56 19.35 -2.60
C VAL A 26 10.63 18.19 -2.26
N LEU A 27 9.45 18.13 -2.87
CA LEU A 27 8.51 17.03 -2.66
C LEU A 27 9.14 15.68 -3.05
N ILE A 28 9.76 15.60 -4.24
CA ILE A 28 10.43 14.40 -4.72
C ILE A 28 11.57 14.01 -3.77
N ALA A 29 12.39 14.96 -3.34
CA ALA A 29 13.49 14.71 -2.42
C ALA A 29 13.00 14.17 -1.07
N VAL A 30 11.92 14.72 -0.52
CA VAL A 30 11.30 14.25 0.73
C VAL A 30 10.72 12.84 0.57
N LEU A 31 10.08 12.53 -0.56
CA LEU A 31 9.55 11.19 -0.83
C LEU A 31 10.68 10.16 -0.98
N LEU A 32 11.76 10.50 -1.71
CA LEU A 32 12.93 9.62 -1.84
C LEU A 32 13.62 9.39 -0.49
N PHE A 33 13.76 10.43 0.32
CA PHE A 33 14.31 10.28 1.65
C PHE A 33 13.42 9.43 2.55
N GLY A 34 12.11 9.59 2.43
CA GLY A 34 11.13 8.74 3.11
C GLY A 34 11.25 7.27 2.70
N GLU A 35 11.43 6.99 1.40
CA GLU A 35 11.66 5.62 0.90
C GLU A 35 12.91 5.00 1.51
N ILE A 36 14.01 5.74 1.56
CA ILE A 36 15.27 5.28 2.16
C ILE A 36 15.07 4.98 3.66
N LEU A 37 14.38 5.86 4.39
CA LEU A 37 14.07 5.66 5.79
C LEU A 37 13.18 4.43 5.99
N PHE A 38 12.13 4.29 5.16
CA PHE A 38 11.21 3.16 5.23
C PHE A 38 11.96 1.84 5.06
N ARG A 39 12.80 1.72 4.03
CA ARG A 39 13.65 0.54 3.81
C ARG A 39 14.61 0.30 4.96
N TRP A 40 15.24 1.33 5.46
CA TRP A 40 16.18 1.20 6.58
C TRP A 40 15.50 0.69 7.87
N PHE A 41 14.24 1.05 8.12
CA PHE A 41 13.47 0.57 9.27
C PHE A 41 12.91 -0.85 9.08
N ILE A 42 12.63 -1.26 7.86
CA ILE A 42 11.91 -2.50 7.54
C ILE A 42 12.85 -3.62 7.10
N GLU A 43 13.92 -3.31 6.36
CA GLU A 43 14.93 -4.28 5.94
C GLU A 43 15.67 -5.00 7.09
N PRO A 44 15.91 -4.42 8.29
CA PRO A 44 16.40 -5.24 9.39
C PRO A 44 15.30 -6.22 9.82
N ALA A 45 15.49 -7.45 9.39
CA ALA A 45 14.78 -8.69 9.68
C ALA A 45 13.55 -8.61 10.61
N ASN A 46 12.40 -8.94 10.05
CA ASN A 46 11.18 -9.30 10.79
C ASN A 46 10.42 -8.18 11.52
N THR A 47 10.65 -6.91 11.20
CA THR A 47 9.88 -5.80 11.82
C THR A 47 8.38 -5.91 11.53
N LEU A 48 8.00 -6.36 10.33
CA LEU A 48 6.61 -6.54 9.91
C LEU A 48 6.05 -7.95 10.16
N LEU A 49 6.84 -8.85 10.72
CA LEU A 49 6.42 -10.23 10.97
C LEU A 49 5.08 -10.35 11.72
N PRO A 50 4.80 -9.58 12.78
CA PRO A 50 3.50 -9.67 13.46
C PRO A 50 2.33 -9.32 12.54
N LEU A 51 2.50 -8.33 11.66
CA LEU A 51 1.48 -7.91 10.71
C LEU A 51 1.28 -8.98 9.63
N GLN A 52 2.35 -9.54 9.07
CA GLN A 52 2.31 -10.64 8.11
C GLN A 52 1.59 -11.88 8.67
N LEU A 53 1.85 -12.22 9.94
CA LEU A 53 1.19 -13.35 10.62
C LEU A 53 -0.31 -13.11 10.76
N ILE A 54 -0.73 -11.90 11.14
CA ILE A 54 -2.14 -11.52 11.24
C ILE A 54 -2.81 -11.59 9.86
N GLU A 55 -2.17 -11.06 8.83
CA GLU A 55 -2.70 -11.09 7.47
C GLU A 55 -2.80 -12.51 6.91
N ALA A 56 -1.77 -13.33 7.07
CA ALA A 56 -1.79 -14.73 6.64
C ALA A 56 -2.88 -15.52 7.35
N TRP A 57 -3.05 -15.31 8.64
CA TRP A 57 -4.11 -15.93 9.42
C TRP A 57 -5.51 -15.48 8.98
N LEU A 58 -5.72 -14.18 8.81
CA LEU A 58 -6.99 -13.63 8.32
C LEU A 58 -7.29 -14.13 6.91
N TRP A 59 -6.30 -14.08 6.01
CA TRP A 59 -6.44 -14.56 4.64
C TRP A 59 -6.87 -16.03 4.61
N SER A 60 -6.17 -16.90 5.32
CA SER A 60 -6.51 -18.33 5.39
C SER A 60 -7.93 -18.55 5.92
N ASN A 61 -8.32 -17.87 7.00
CA ASN A 61 -9.65 -18.04 7.59
C ASN A 61 -10.76 -17.49 6.68
N ILE A 62 -10.58 -16.33 6.06
CA ILE A 62 -11.59 -15.75 5.17
C ILE A 62 -11.71 -16.59 3.89
N SER A 63 -10.58 -17.04 3.32
CA SER A 63 -10.61 -17.94 2.17
C SER A 63 -11.37 -19.22 2.48
N ASN A 64 -11.13 -19.85 3.62
CA ASN A 64 -11.84 -21.05 4.06
C ASN A 64 -13.32 -20.79 4.37
N LEU A 65 -13.69 -19.58 4.77
CA LEU A 65 -15.09 -19.22 4.99
C LEU A 65 -15.86 -19.10 3.67
N ILE A 66 -15.21 -18.58 2.63
CA ILE A 66 -15.81 -18.37 1.30
C ILE A 66 -15.75 -19.65 0.46
N TRP A 67 -14.59 -20.33 0.48
CA TRP A 67 -14.32 -21.57 -0.24
C TRP A 67 -13.81 -22.61 0.75
N ALA A 68 -14.71 -23.44 1.27
CA ALA A 68 -14.43 -24.41 2.33
C ALA A 68 -13.22 -25.30 1.99
N GLY A 69 -12.20 -25.30 2.84
CA GLY A 69 -10.99 -26.11 2.67
C GLY A 69 -10.04 -25.61 1.57
N SER A 70 -10.16 -24.36 1.14
CA SER A 70 -9.36 -23.78 0.04
C SER A 70 -7.98 -23.28 0.47
N ALA A 71 -7.74 -23.07 1.75
CA ALA A 71 -6.49 -22.47 2.23
C ALA A 71 -5.97 -23.16 3.48
N GLU A 72 -4.69 -23.48 3.49
CA GLU A 72 -3.97 -24.05 4.63
C GLU A 72 -2.83 -23.13 5.02
N LEU A 73 -2.79 -22.73 6.30
CA LEU A 73 -1.69 -21.93 6.85
C LEU A 73 -0.53 -22.85 7.21
N VAL A 74 0.63 -22.63 6.61
CA VAL A 74 1.82 -23.46 6.76
C VAL A 74 3.01 -22.64 7.21
N ALA A 75 3.91 -23.23 7.99
CA ALA A 75 5.18 -22.60 8.30
C ALA A 75 6.05 -22.51 7.02
N HIS A 76 6.56 -21.32 6.73
CA HIS A 76 7.53 -21.16 5.66
C HIS A 76 8.79 -21.98 5.95
N GLN A 77 9.50 -22.43 4.91
CA GLN A 77 10.71 -23.26 5.06
C GLN A 77 11.79 -22.65 5.97
N THR A 78 11.74 -21.34 6.16
CA THR A 78 12.71 -20.58 6.98
C THR A 78 12.18 -20.12 8.34
N GLY A 79 10.95 -20.50 8.75
CA GLY A 79 10.48 -20.24 10.11
C GLY A 79 9.01 -19.85 10.29
N PRO A 80 8.56 -18.60 10.09
CA PRO A 80 7.24 -18.16 10.55
C PRO A 80 6.08 -18.68 9.68
N MET A 81 4.88 -18.74 10.26
CA MET A 81 3.64 -19.16 9.58
C MET A 81 3.09 -18.04 8.69
N THR A 82 3.84 -17.61 7.69
CA THR A 82 3.44 -16.58 6.72
C THR A 82 3.08 -17.14 5.35
N GLN A 83 3.19 -18.47 5.18
CA GLN A 83 2.81 -19.14 3.94
C GLN A 83 1.39 -19.64 4.01
N VAL A 84 0.60 -19.36 3.00
CA VAL A 84 -0.74 -19.89 2.79
C VAL A 84 -0.72 -20.77 1.54
N ASN A 85 -0.99 -22.04 1.70
CA ASN A 85 -1.15 -22.97 0.60
C ASN A 85 -2.61 -22.90 0.13
N LEU A 86 -2.83 -22.45 -1.10
CA LEU A 86 -4.14 -22.49 -1.72
C LEU A 86 -4.35 -23.85 -2.38
N LEU A 87 -5.39 -24.55 -1.97
CA LEU A 87 -5.78 -25.86 -2.52
C LEU A 87 -6.74 -25.64 -3.68
N HIS A 88 -6.27 -25.81 -4.91
CA HIS A 88 -7.09 -25.59 -6.10
C HIS A 88 -7.09 -26.83 -7.00
N PRO A 89 -8.27 -27.41 -7.31
CA PRO A 89 -8.35 -28.70 -7.99
C PRO A 89 -7.87 -28.65 -9.45
N THR A 90 -7.86 -27.49 -10.09
CA THR A 90 -7.43 -27.32 -11.49
C THR A 90 -5.95 -26.96 -11.62
N PHE A 91 -5.26 -26.62 -10.52
CA PHE A 91 -3.84 -26.30 -10.56
C PHE A 91 -3.00 -27.57 -10.63
N TYR A 92 -1.94 -27.56 -11.45
CA TYR A 92 -1.01 -28.69 -11.53
C TYR A 92 -0.33 -28.92 -10.19
N GLY A 93 -0.57 -30.10 -9.60
CA GLY A 93 -0.12 -30.41 -8.24
C GLY A 93 -1.13 -30.07 -7.13
N GLY A 94 -2.25 -29.44 -7.45
CA GLY A 94 -3.35 -29.19 -6.49
C GLY A 94 -3.08 -28.14 -5.41
N VAL A 95 -1.85 -27.60 -5.32
CA VAL A 95 -1.45 -26.67 -4.26
C VAL A 95 -0.67 -25.51 -4.86
N VAL A 96 -1.11 -24.27 -4.55
CA VAL A 96 -0.40 -23.04 -4.89
C VAL A 96 0.18 -22.47 -3.60
N PRO A 97 1.49 -22.57 -3.34
CA PRO A 97 2.13 -22.00 -2.18
C PRO A 97 2.32 -20.49 -2.39
N LEU A 98 1.69 -19.67 -1.59
CA LEU A 98 1.85 -18.22 -1.56
C LEU A 98 2.28 -17.79 -0.17
N TYR A 99 3.08 -16.73 -0.08
CA TYR A 99 3.50 -16.18 1.21
C TYR A 99 3.26 -14.68 1.27
N VAL A 100 2.90 -14.22 2.44
CA VAL A 100 2.69 -12.80 2.72
C VAL A 100 4.07 -12.17 2.92
N SER A 101 4.51 -11.39 1.93
CA SER A 101 5.73 -10.59 2.00
C SER A 101 5.48 -9.23 2.65
N ASP A 102 6.55 -8.48 2.95
CA ASP A 102 6.47 -7.10 3.45
C ASP A 102 5.66 -6.21 2.50
N GLU A 103 5.80 -6.42 1.19
CA GLU A 103 5.05 -5.70 0.16
C GLU A 103 3.55 -6.01 0.15
N CYS A 104 3.14 -7.14 0.73
CA CYS A 104 1.73 -7.52 0.81
C CYS A 104 1.00 -6.84 1.97
N THR A 105 1.72 -6.22 2.92
CA THR A 105 1.10 -5.65 4.12
C THR A 105 0.37 -4.32 3.88
N GLY A 106 0.56 -3.69 2.73
CA GLY A 106 0.01 -2.36 2.42
C GLY A 106 0.62 -1.22 3.26
N LEU A 107 1.63 -1.52 4.09
CA LEU A 107 2.25 -0.53 4.97
C LEU A 107 3.06 0.49 4.19
N HIS A 108 3.65 0.09 3.08
CA HIS A 108 4.41 0.96 2.18
C HIS A 108 3.51 2.05 1.59
N GLU A 109 2.34 1.66 1.07
CA GLU A 109 1.34 2.57 0.52
C GLU A 109 0.81 3.53 1.60
N LEU A 110 0.59 2.99 2.80
CA LEU A 110 0.14 3.78 3.95
C LEU A 110 1.19 4.80 4.40
N PHE A 111 2.46 4.42 4.40
CA PHE A 111 3.57 5.31 4.72
C PHE A 111 3.65 6.49 3.75
N PHE A 112 3.59 6.21 2.43
CA PHE A 112 3.57 7.27 1.41
C PHE A 112 2.34 8.16 1.54
N LEU A 113 1.16 7.57 1.74
CA LEU A 113 -0.07 8.33 1.96
C LEU A 113 0.07 9.24 3.19
N GLY A 114 0.62 8.74 4.28
CA GLY A 114 0.90 9.50 5.50
C GLY A 114 1.84 10.67 5.26
N MET A 115 2.93 10.44 4.53
CA MET A 115 3.86 11.50 4.16
C MET A 115 3.20 12.58 3.29
N MET A 116 2.42 12.20 2.28
CA MET A 116 1.69 13.13 1.44
C MET A 116 0.69 13.96 2.24
N MET A 117 -0.04 13.33 3.16
CA MET A 117 -0.98 14.04 4.06
C MET A 117 -0.25 15.00 5.01
N LEU A 118 0.90 14.63 5.54
CA LEU A 118 1.68 15.50 6.42
C LEU A 118 2.25 16.71 5.68
N LEU A 119 2.71 16.53 4.45
CA LEU A 119 3.27 17.58 3.60
C LEU A 119 2.20 18.56 3.08
N THR A 120 0.93 18.17 3.05
CA THR A 120 -0.17 19.04 2.60
C THR A 120 -0.50 20.09 3.68
N PRO A 121 -0.36 21.39 3.44
CA PRO A 121 -0.52 22.42 4.48
C PRO A 121 -1.97 22.71 4.89
N SER A 122 -2.97 22.10 4.23
CA SER A 122 -4.38 22.51 4.27
C SER A 122 -5.15 22.10 5.53
N PHE A 123 -4.64 21.19 6.38
CA PHE A 123 -5.38 20.64 7.51
C PHE A 123 -4.60 20.66 8.81
N ASP A 124 -5.33 20.78 9.92
CA ASP A 124 -4.79 20.61 11.28
C ASP A 124 -4.28 19.18 11.50
N LEU A 125 -3.21 19.01 12.28
CA LEU A 125 -2.56 17.73 12.56
C LEU A 125 -3.55 16.68 13.11
N LYS A 126 -4.46 17.10 14.01
CA LYS A 126 -5.48 16.19 14.55
C LYS A 126 -6.39 15.62 13.48
N THR A 127 -6.78 16.45 12.52
CA THR A 127 -7.60 16.04 11.38
C THR A 127 -6.83 15.11 10.45
N LYS A 128 -5.53 15.38 10.21
CA LYS A 128 -4.66 14.51 9.42
C LYS A 128 -4.54 13.11 10.03
N PHE A 129 -4.27 13.02 11.34
CA PHE A 129 -4.18 11.73 12.02
C PHE A 129 -5.51 10.95 12.01
N LYS A 130 -6.64 11.63 12.14
CA LYS A 130 -7.95 10.99 12.01
C LYS A 130 -8.15 10.38 10.62
N HIS A 131 -7.84 11.15 9.56
CA HIS A 131 -7.98 10.66 8.19
C HIS A 131 -6.97 9.56 7.87
N LEU A 132 -5.75 9.65 8.39
CA LEU A 132 -4.74 8.60 8.25
C LEU A 132 -5.20 7.29 8.91
N GLY A 133 -5.82 7.37 10.10
CA GLY A 133 -6.40 6.20 10.76
C GLY A 133 -7.52 5.54 9.93
N ILE A 134 -8.41 6.34 9.34
CA ILE A 134 -9.46 5.82 8.44
C ILE A 134 -8.84 5.21 7.19
N ALA A 135 -7.87 5.88 6.59
CA ALA A 135 -7.17 5.38 5.41
C ALA A 135 -6.44 4.06 5.70
N SER A 136 -5.82 3.90 6.89
CA SER A 136 -5.18 2.66 7.32
C SER A 136 -6.14 1.48 7.32
N VAL A 137 -7.33 1.67 7.86
CA VAL A 137 -8.37 0.62 7.89
C VAL A 137 -8.81 0.26 6.47
N ILE A 138 -9.02 1.26 5.61
CA ILE A 138 -9.42 1.04 4.21
C ILE A 138 -8.33 0.30 3.45
N VAL A 139 -7.07 0.72 3.55
CA VAL A 139 -5.93 0.07 2.87
C VAL A 139 -5.79 -1.37 3.34
N PHE A 140 -5.89 -1.62 4.65
CA PHE A 140 -5.84 -2.98 5.20
C PHE A 140 -6.95 -3.88 4.65
N ILE A 141 -8.20 -3.39 4.62
CA ILE A 141 -9.35 -4.14 4.07
C ILE A 141 -9.14 -4.41 2.57
N LEU A 142 -8.72 -3.41 1.79
CA LEU A 142 -8.47 -3.57 0.36
C LEU A 142 -7.36 -4.58 0.09
N ASN A 143 -6.30 -4.55 0.90
CA ASN A 143 -5.22 -5.51 0.80
C ASN A 143 -5.69 -6.94 1.10
N LEU A 144 -6.49 -7.12 2.15
CA LEU A 144 -7.08 -8.41 2.48
C LEU A 144 -8.01 -8.93 1.38
N VAL A 145 -8.85 -8.06 0.79
CA VAL A 145 -9.68 -8.41 -0.38
C VAL A 145 -8.81 -8.85 -1.55
N ARG A 146 -7.72 -8.12 -1.83
CA ARG A 146 -6.75 -8.49 -2.87
C ARG A 146 -6.21 -9.91 -2.65
N LEU A 147 -5.80 -10.25 -1.42
CA LEU A 147 -5.29 -11.59 -1.09
C LEU A 147 -6.36 -12.67 -1.27
N VAL A 148 -7.58 -12.42 -0.83
CA VAL A 148 -8.69 -13.37 -0.97
C VAL A 148 -9.05 -13.62 -2.44
N VAL A 149 -9.05 -12.58 -3.27
CA VAL A 149 -9.33 -12.68 -4.72
C VAL A 149 -8.26 -13.46 -5.48
N LEU A 150 -7.07 -13.67 -4.92
CA LEU A 150 -6.05 -14.52 -5.55
C LEU A 150 -6.49 -15.98 -5.69
N TYR A 151 -7.38 -16.48 -4.82
CA TYR A 151 -7.86 -17.86 -4.93
C TYR A 151 -8.54 -18.17 -6.27
N PRO A 152 -9.58 -17.43 -6.71
CA PRO A 152 -10.22 -17.69 -8.00
C PRO A 152 -9.35 -17.32 -9.20
N LEU A 153 -8.26 -16.56 -9.02
CA LEU A 153 -7.32 -16.18 -10.07
C LEU A 153 -6.13 -17.15 -10.19
N ALA A 154 -5.95 -18.05 -9.24
CA ALA A 154 -4.86 -19.05 -9.22
C ALA A 154 -5.12 -20.25 -10.16
N VAL A 155 -5.96 -20.08 -11.17
CA VAL A 155 -6.37 -21.11 -12.15
C VAL A 155 -5.52 -21.03 -13.41
#